data_241787062fa8c0414174d50093bbec47
#
_entry.id   241787062fa8c0414174d50093bbec47
#
_cell.length_a   1.000
_cell.length_b   1.000
_cell.length_c   1.000
_cell.angle_alpha   90.00
_cell.angle_beta   90.00
_cell.angle_gamma   90.00
#
_symmetry.space_group_name_H-M   'P 1'
#
loop_
_entity.id
_entity.type
_entity.pdbx_description
1 polymer ?
#
loop_
_entity_poly.entity_id
_entity_poly.type
_entity_poly.pdbx_seq_one_letter_code
_entity_poly.pdbx_strand_id
1 'polypeptide(L)'
;MKTSRIAGLVIILVVFVSLAAIWFYPSVQAFMANNTMWNGINKFSKEFNVQNVDSISALPTTPGQDVLIAVPYEQYSPTELIQMKQFIENGGKLIMMDDFGYGNSFLEYAGIPARFDNTPLLDPLFNYKNENFPRIMDFTANITGSGIKGVVFNHGTALRDVAQSQALAWSSNMSFLDTNQNGNWDQDESKGPFVVAASYNLGKGTLDLVSDSSPIINAVAGNNDNKLFVNYLINSNGTPDKVLFDRSHVTKSPLDASKIQLANARRVLSNPYTLVGIITLVFVIITWYVYRRGLLIGGS
;
A
#
# COMPACT_ATOMS: atom_id res chain seq x y z
N MET A 1 -34.12 38.39 12.94
CA MET A 1 -33.36 37.67 13.99
C MET A 1 -33.61 36.15 14.04
N LYS A 2 -34.80 35.64 13.77
CA LYS A 2 -35.07 34.17 13.79
C LYS A 2 -34.37 33.42 12.62
N THR A 3 -34.36 33.96 11.40
CA THR A 3 -33.78 33.33 10.21
C THR A 3 -32.25 33.16 10.30
N SER A 4 -31.53 34.14 10.85
CA SER A 4 -30.07 34.02 11.03
C SER A 4 -29.65 32.97 12.08
N ARG A 5 -30.48 32.79 13.12
CA ARG A 5 -30.25 31.72 14.11
C ARG A 5 -30.51 30.34 13.53
N ILE A 6 -31.56 30.19 12.72
CA ILE A 6 -31.85 28.93 12.02
C ILE A 6 -30.74 28.61 11.02
N ALA A 7 -30.30 29.59 10.24
CA ALA A 7 -29.17 29.40 9.32
C ALA A 7 -27.92 28.97 10.07
N GLY A 8 -27.59 29.58 11.21
CA GLY A 8 -26.44 29.18 12.02
C GLY A 8 -26.54 27.73 12.54
N LEU A 9 -27.71 27.33 13.01
CA LEU A 9 -27.96 25.95 13.48
C LEU A 9 -27.83 24.93 12.34
N VAL A 10 -28.34 25.25 11.14
CA VAL A 10 -28.21 24.39 9.95
C VAL A 10 -26.76 24.23 9.56
N ILE A 11 -25.96 25.29 9.54
CA ILE A 11 -24.52 25.24 9.22
C ILE A 11 -23.80 24.33 10.24
N ILE A 12 -24.05 24.50 11.54
CA ILE A 12 -23.45 23.68 12.59
C ILE A 12 -23.82 22.20 12.39
N LEU A 13 -25.08 21.91 12.10
CA LEU A 13 -25.55 20.55 11.85
C LEU A 13 -24.87 19.93 10.63
N VAL A 14 -24.77 20.67 9.52
CA VAL A 14 -24.10 20.21 8.30
C VAL A 14 -22.62 19.92 8.58
N VAL A 15 -21.90 20.79 9.28
CA VAL A 15 -20.51 20.58 9.65
C VAL A 15 -20.38 19.34 10.53
N PHE A 16 -21.23 19.18 11.54
CA PHE A 16 -21.20 18.02 12.43
C PHE A 16 -21.44 16.71 11.66
N VAL A 17 -22.47 16.67 10.81
CA VAL A 17 -22.77 15.49 9.99
C VAL A 17 -21.63 15.17 9.02
N SER A 18 -21.02 16.20 8.41
CA SER A 18 -19.86 16.01 7.51
C SER A 18 -18.65 15.44 8.26
N LEU A 19 -18.33 15.96 9.45
CA LEU A 19 -17.23 15.44 10.26
C LEU A 19 -17.50 14.01 10.74
N ALA A 20 -18.75 13.72 11.15
CA ALA A 20 -19.15 12.36 11.51
C ALA A 20 -19.07 11.41 10.32
N ALA A 21 -19.52 11.82 9.14
CA ALA A 21 -19.42 11.04 7.92
C ALA A 21 -17.95 10.73 7.59
N ILE A 22 -17.06 11.72 7.60
CA ILE A 22 -15.62 11.51 7.36
C ILE A 22 -15.06 10.53 8.40
N TRP A 23 -15.42 10.67 9.68
CA TRP A 23 -14.86 9.84 10.75
C TRP A 23 -15.32 8.38 10.67
N PHE A 24 -16.60 8.14 10.43
CA PHE A 24 -17.20 6.79 10.48
C PHE A 24 -17.19 6.06 9.14
N TYR A 25 -17.06 6.76 8.01
CA TYR A 25 -17.00 6.09 6.72
C TYR A 25 -15.73 5.22 6.63
N PRO A 26 -15.79 3.97 6.13
CA PRO A 26 -14.60 3.13 6.03
C PRO A 26 -13.58 3.72 5.06
N SER A 27 -12.30 3.37 5.21
CA SER A 27 -11.28 3.71 4.21
C SER A 27 -11.64 3.07 2.87
N VAL A 28 -11.50 3.84 1.79
CA VAL A 28 -11.68 3.38 0.40
C VAL A 28 -10.36 3.31 -0.36
N GLN A 29 -9.27 3.68 0.32
CA GLN A 29 -7.93 3.69 -0.26
C GLN A 29 -7.43 2.27 -0.50
N ALA A 30 -6.84 2.05 -1.68
CA ALA A 30 -6.21 0.77 -2.01
C ALA A 30 -5.09 0.43 -1.02
N PHE A 31 -4.86 -0.85 -0.80
CA PHE A 31 -3.82 -1.40 0.08
C PHE A 31 -3.87 -0.97 1.54
N MET A 32 -4.98 -0.42 2.02
CA MET A 32 -5.12 -0.11 3.45
C MET A 32 -5.63 -1.31 4.24
N ALA A 33 -5.00 -1.58 5.38
CA ALA A 33 -5.37 -2.68 6.28
C ALA A 33 -6.78 -2.53 6.89
N ASN A 34 -7.27 -1.29 7.05
CA ASN A 34 -8.62 -1.01 7.54
C ASN A 34 -9.66 -0.87 6.41
N ASN A 35 -9.25 -1.00 5.15
CA ASN A 35 -10.15 -1.03 4.01
C ASN A 35 -10.69 -2.44 3.81
N THR A 36 -12.00 -2.63 4.02
CA THR A 36 -12.70 -3.91 3.83
C THR A 36 -13.26 -4.08 2.41
N MET A 37 -13.12 -3.05 1.57
CA MET A 37 -13.57 -3.07 0.17
C MET A 37 -12.65 -3.97 -0.68
N TRP A 38 -13.00 -4.13 -1.95
CA TRP A 38 -12.32 -5.04 -2.87
C TRP A 38 -10.81 -4.77 -3.04
N ASN A 39 -10.38 -3.50 -2.99
CA ASN A 39 -9.00 -3.05 -3.17
C ASN A 39 -8.20 -2.89 -1.87
N GLY A 40 -8.79 -3.15 -0.71
CA GLY A 40 -8.09 -3.15 0.57
C GLY A 40 -7.33 -4.44 0.84
N ILE A 41 -6.52 -4.45 1.89
CA ILE A 41 -5.74 -5.63 2.34
C ILE A 41 -6.19 -6.11 3.73
N ASN A 42 -7.44 -5.88 4.10
CA ASN A 42 -7.95 -6.22 5.45
C ASN A 42 -7.82 -7.73 5.76
N LYS A 43 -8.14 -8.60 4.78
CA LYS A 43 -8.03 -10.05 4.95
C LYS A 43 -6.58 -10.47 5.14
N PHE A 44 -5.69 -10.01 4.27
CA PHE A 44 -4.26 -10.25 4.33
C PHE A 44 -3.66 -9.74 5.65
N SER A 45 -3.98 -8.50 6.04
CA SER A 45 -3.47 -7.89 7.27
C SER A 45 -3.86 -8.67 8.52
N LYS A 46 -5.09 -9.19 8.59
CA LYS A 46 -5.55 -10.01 9.73
C LYS A 46 -4.87 -11.38 9.76
N GLU A 47 -4.69 -12.00 8.61
CA GLU A 47 -4.12 -13.33 8.52
C GLU A 47 -2.65 -13.38 8.92
N PHE A 48 -1.86 -12.42 8.45
CA PHE A 48 -0.42 -12.35 8.71
C PHE A 48 -0.05 -11.41 9.86
N ASN A 49 -1.03 -10.90 10.62
CA ASN A 49 -0.81 -9.93 11.71
C ASN A 49 0.07 -8.75 11.29
N VAL A 50 -0.25 -8.17 10.13
CA VAL A 50 0.56 -7.13 9.47
C VAL A 50 0.63 -5.86 10.30
N GLN A 51 1.84 -5.35 10.51
CA GLN A 51 2.10 -4.06 11.14
C GLN A 51 2.38 -3.00 10.07
N ASN A 52 1.66 -1.88 10.13
CA ASN A 52 1.89 -0.79 9.19
C ASN A 52 3.15 0.00 9.54
N VAL A 53 3.93 0.32 8.52
CA VAL A 53 5.08 1.23 8.58
C VAL A 53 4.67 2.54 7.92
N ASP A 54 4.60 3.62 8.71
CA ASP A 54 4.14 4.94 8.25
C ASP A 54 5.29 5.81 7.71
N SER A 55 6.52 5.33 7.87
CA SER A 55 7.75 5.92 7.33
C SER A 55 8.82 4.83 7.27
N ILE A 56 9.55 4.76 6.18
CA ILE A 56 10.70 3.85 6.02
C ILE A 56 11.76 4.08 7.11
N SER A 57 11.86 5.29 7.66
CA SER A 57 12.75 5.60 8.79
C SER A 57 12.41 4.85 10.09
N ALA A 58 11.23 4.26 10.19
CA ALA A 58 10.82 3.44 11.32
C ALA A 58 11.24 1.96 11.21
N LEU A 59 11.86 1.55 10.09
CA LEU A 59 12.38 0.20 9.93
C LEU A 59 13.47 -0.10 10.97
N PRO A 60 13.49 -1.32 11.53
CA PRO A 60 14.54 -1.69 12.48
C PRO A 60 15.90 -1.81 11.78
N THR A 61 16.95 -1.34 12.45
CA THR A 61 18.34 -1.49 11.98
C THR A 61 18.89 -2.91 12.12
N THR A 62 18.25 -3.71 12.99
CA THR A 62 18.52 -5.14 13.20
C THR A 62 17.23 -5.92 13.00
N PRO A 63 16.84 -6.19 11.75
CA PRO A 63 15.49 -6.69 11.44
C PRO A 63 15.26 -8.15 11.87
N GLY A 64 16.29 -8.91 12.23
CA GLY A 64 16.11 -10.34 12.48
C GLY A 64 15.57 -11.06 11.25
N GLN A 65 14.39 -11.68 11.36
CA GLN A 65 13.66 -12.29 10.25
C GLN A 65 12.41 -11.47 9.85
N ASP A 66 12.40 -10.16 10.10
CA ASP A 66 11.29 -9.30 9.71
C ASP A 66 11.12 -9.29 8.18
N VAL A 67 9.88 -9.31 7.73
CA VAL A 67 9.50 -9.21 6.31
C VAL A 67 8.82 -7.87 6.08
N LEU A 68 9.36 -7.05 5.19
CA LEU A 68 8.73 -5.83 4.69
C LEU A 68 8.05 -6.11 3.36
N ILE A 69 6.77 -5.78 3.24
CA ILE A 69 6.03 -5.78 1.98
C ILE A 69 5.86 -4.35 1.53
N ALA A 70 6.29 -4.06 0.31
CA ALA A 70 6.22 -2.75 -0.32
C ALA A 70 5.42 -2.81 -1.62
N VAL A 71 4.45 -1.90 -1.77
CA VAL A 71 3.64 -1.69 -2.97
C VAL A 71 3.75 -0.20 -3.31
N PRO A 72 4.81 0.21 -4.03
CA PRO A 72 5.07 1.62 -4.26
C PRO A 72 4.13 2.22 -5.32
N TYR A 73 3.53 3.36 -5.00
CA TYR A 73 2.79 4.25 -5.90
C TYR A 73 3.47 5.61 -6.07
N GLU A 74 4.62 5.79 -5.46
CA GLU A 74 5.49 6.94 -5.60
C GLU A 74 6.95 6.50 -5.42
N GLN A 75 7.88 7.29 -5.92
CA GLN A 75 9.31 6.98 -5.82
C GLN A 75 9.83 7.17 -4.40
N TYR A 76 10.74 6.31 -3.99
CA TYR A 76 11.46 6.43 -2.73
C TYR A 76 12.47 7.58 -2.77
N SER A 77 12.56 8.34 -1.69
CA SER A 77 13.60 9.35 -1.52
C SER A 77 14.99 8.70 -1.36
N PRO A 78 16.09 9.42 -1.64
CA PRO A 78 17.44 8.88 -1.46
C PRO A 78 17.71 8.30 -0.06
N THR A 79 17.15 8.92 0.98
CA THR A 79 17.30 8.44 2.36
C THR A 79 16.58 7.12 2.58
N GLU A 80 15.38 6.98 2.01
CA GLU A 80 14.58 5.74 2.11
C GLU A 80 15.23 4.59 1.35
N LEU A 81 15.81 4.86 0.17
CA LEU A 81 16.58 3.86 -0.58
C LEU A 81 17.73 3.29 0.27
N ILE A 82 18.47 4.15 0.96
CA ILE A 82 19.55 3.75 1.88
C ILE A 82 19.01 2.86 2.99
N GLN A 83 17.92 3.27 3.64
CA GLN A 83 17.34 2.56 4.78
C GLN A 83 16.76 1.20 4.38
N MET A 84 16.07 1.12 3.25
CA MET A 84 15.55 -0.15 2.72
C MET A 84 16.69 -1.11 2.38
N LYS A 85 17.75 -0.64 1.73
CA LYS A 85 18.93 -1.46 1.43
C LYS A 85 19.58 -1.97 2.70
N GLN A 86 19.81 -1.11 3.70
CA GLN A 86 20.36 -1.50 4.99
C GLN A 86 19.50 -2.53 5.73
N PHE A 87 18.16 -2.38 5.67
CA PHE A 87 17.23 -3.36 6.24
C PHE A 87 17.46 -4.75 5.66
N ILE A 88 17.59 -4.87 4.33
CA ILE A 88 17.83 -6.16 3.68
C ILE A 88 19.24 -6.66 3.99
N GLU A 89 20.28 -5.83 3.83
CA GLU A 89 21.68 -6.21 4.05
C GLU A 89 21.93 -6.72 5.48
N ASN A 90 21.15 -6.24 6.46
CA ASN A 90 21.20 -6.66 7.86
C ASN A 90 20.38 -7.92 8.19
N GLY A 91 19.72 -8.53 7.20
CA GLY A 91 19.02 -9.81 7.34
C GLY A 91 17.52 -9.76 7.15
N GLY A 92 16.91 -8.57 7.00
CA GLY A 92 15.49 -8.43 6.68
C GLY A 92 15.15 -8.95 5.29
N LYS A 93 13.89 -9.26 5.06
CA LYS A 93 13.37 -9.63 3.76
C LYS A 93 12.47 -8.51 3.22
N LEU A 94 12.71 -8.08 1.98
CA LEU A 94 11.80 -7.19 1.26
C LEU A 94 11.06 -7.98 0.17
N ILE A 95 9.73 -7.93 0.20
CA ILE A 95 8.86 -8.38 -0.89
C ILE A 95 8.33 -7.11 -1.57
N MET A 96 8.82 -6.81 -2.76
CA MET A 96 8.39 -5.66 -3.55
C MET A 96 7.42 -6.14 -4.62
N MET A 97 6.19 -5.62 -4.56
CA MET A 97 5.11 -5.95 -5.49
C MET A 97 4.74 -4.69 -6.26
N ASP A 98 5.05 -4.66 -7.55
CA ASP A 98 4.92 -3.42 -8.34
C ASP A 98 4.52 -3.74 -9.79
N ASP A 99 3.50 -3.06 -10.26
CA ASP A 99 2.96 -3.13 -11.62
C ASP A 99 3.16 -1.82 -12.39
N PHE A 100 3.68 -0.75 -11.73
CA PHE A 100 3.88 0.58 -12.31
C PHE A 100 5.34 0.97 -12.54
N GLY A 101 6.30 0.23 -11.97
CA GLY A 101 7.73 0.51 -12.11
C GLY A 101 8.28 1.54 -11.12
N TYR A 102 7.54 1.95 -10.10
CA TYR A 102 8.06 2.86 -9.06
C TYR A 102 9.19 2.24 -8.24
N GLY A 103 9.17 0.92 -8.05
CA GLY A 103 10.23 0.16 -7.39
C GLY A 103 11.55 0.15 -8.13
N ASN A 104 11.59 0.50 -9.42
CA ASN A 104 12.80 0.50 -10.23
C ASN A 104 13.90 1.43 -9.68
N SER A 105 13.51 2.52 -9.00
CA SER A 105 14.47 3.42 -8.34
C SER A 105 15.23 2.71 -7.22
N PHE A 106 14.57 1.82 -6.47
CA PHE A 106 15.23 0.99 -5.48
C PHE A 106 16.12 -0.08 -6.11
N LEU A 107 15.65 -0.75 -7.16
CA LEU A 107 16.44 -1.78 -7.86
C LEU A 107 17.73 -1.21 -8.44
N GLU A 108 17.66 -0.03 -9.04
CA GLU A 108 18.83 0.70 -9.55
C GLU A 108 19.80 1.05 -8.41
N TYR A 109 19.31 1.63 -7.32
CA TYR A 109 20.13 1.98 -6.17
C TYR A 109 20.78 0.75 -5.51
N ALA A 110 20.08 -0.38 -5.46
CA ALA A 110 20.58 -1.63 -4.89
C ALA A 110 21.58 -2.34 -5.81
N GLY A 111 21.70 -1.93 -7.08
CA GLY A 111 22.55 -2.60 -8.09
C GLY A 111 21.93 -3.88 -8.63
N ILE A 112 20.62 -4.03 -8.54
CA ILE A 112 19.85 -5.17 -9.08
C ILE A 112 19.51 -4.85 -10.55
N PRO A 113 19.81 -5.75 -11.50
CA PRO A 113 19.56 -5.48 -12.93
C PRO A 113 18.08 -5.55 -13.31
N ALA A 114 17.28 -6.34 -12.58
CA ALA A 114 15.85 -6.51 -12.85
C ALA A 114 15.10 -5.17 -12.88
N ARG A 115 14.08 -5.07 -13.74
CA ARG A 115 13.18 -3.93 -13.82
C ARG A 115 11.74 -4.39 -14.01
N PHE A 116 10.80 -3.76 -13.31
CA PHE A 116 9.38 -3.83 -13.61
C PHE A 116 9.13 -3.13 -14.94
N ASP A 117 8.47 -3.79 -15.88
CA ASP A 117 8.29 -3.30 -17.24
C ASP A 117 7.33 -2.12 -17.34
N ASN A 118 6.30 -2.09 -16.51
CA ASN A 118 5.20 -1.11 -16.54
C ASN A 118 4.32 -1.20 -17.81
N THR A 119 4.44 -2.28 -18.59
CA THR A 119 3.54 -2.57 -19.69
C THR A 119 2.54 -3.63 -19.25
N PRO A 120 1.23 -3.50 -19.53
CA PRO A 120 0.26 -4.51 -19.15
C PRO A 120 0.61 -5.89 -19.71
N LEU A 121 0.62 -6.89 -18.84
CA LEU A 121 0.77 -8.30 -19.20
C LEU A 121 -0.61 -8.88 -19.42
N LEU A 122 -0.91 -9.26 -20.65
CA LEU A 122 -2.17 -9.90 -21.02
C LEU A 122 -1.96 -11.37 -21.38
N ASP A 123 -2.96 -12.20 -21.09
CA ASP A 123 -2.99 -13.59 -21.52
C ASP A 123 -4.37 -13.96 -22.02
N PRO A 124 -4.57 -14.05 -23.35
CA PRO A 124 -5.90 -14.33 -23.92
C PRO A 124 -6.36 -15.78 -23.69
N LEU A 125 -5.44 -16.69 -23.31
CA LEU A 125 -5.77 -18.12 -23.22
C LEU A 125 -5.72 -18.63 -21.77
N PHE A 126 -4.67 -18.29 -21.04
CA PHE A 126 -4.50 -18.74 -19.65
C PHE A 126 -4.80 -17.60 -18.68
N ASN A 127 -6.10 -17.35 -18.48
CA ASN A 127 -6.57 -16.27 -17.62
C ASN A 127 -7.69 -16.74 -16.67
N TYR A 128 -8.09 -15.88 -15.72
CA TYR A 128 -9.13 -16.17 -14.74
C TYR A 128 -10.52 -15.70 -15.19
N LYS A 129 -10.66 -14.58 -15.85
CA LYS A 129 -11.95 -14.04 -16.32
C LYS A 129 -11.85 -13.41 -17.70
N ASN A 130 -10.77 -12.73 -17.94
CA ASN A 130 -10.40 -12.12 -19.21
C ASN A 130 -8.88 -11.97 -19.23
N GLU A 131 -8.33 -11.51 -20.33
CA GLU A 131 -6.90 -11.38 -20.61
C GLU A 131 -6.12 -10.56 -19.60
N ASN A 132 -6.76 -9.58 -18.92
CA ASN A 132 -6.15 -8.74 -17.90
C ASN A 132 -5.93 -9.46 -16.56
N PHE A 133 -6.39 -10.70 -16.42
CA PHE A 133 -6.19 -11.55 -15.23
C PHE A 133 -5.37 -12.80 -15.59
N PRO A 134 -4.12 -12.66 -16.03
CA PRO A 134 -3.29 -13.80 -16.40
C PRO A 134 -3.14 -14.78 -15.23
N ARG A 135 -3.20 -16.08 -15.54
CA ARG A 135 -2.90 -17.15 -14.59
C ARG A 135 -1.47 -17.58 -14.79
N ILE A 136 -0.69 -17.38 -13.76
CA ILE A 136 0.71 -17.82 -13.67
C ILE A 136 0.69 -19.26 -13.17
N MET A 137 1.21 -20.19 -13.97
CA MET A 137 1.21 -21.64 -13.68
C MET A 137 2.59 -22.28 -13.81
N ASP A 138 3.59 -21.54 -14.29
CA ASP A 138 4.95 -22.00 -14.40
C ASP A 138 5.80 -21.42 -13.26
N PHE A 139 6.33 -22.30 -12.43
CA PHE A 139 7.06 -21.96 -11.21
C PHE A 139 8.29 -22.83 -11.05
N THR A 140 9.24 -22.36 -10.25
CA THR A 140 10.34 -23.21 -9.80
C THR A 140 9.84 -24.41 -8.98
N ALA A 141 10.65 -25.47 -8.94
CA ALA A 141 10.33 -26.70 -8.22
C ALA A 141 10.01 -26.48 -6.73
N ASN A 142 10.64 -25.53 -6.07
CA ASN A 142 10.38 -25.19 -4.68
C ASN A 142 8.97 -24.65 -4.46
N ILE A 143 8.51 -23.77 -5.35
CA ILE A 143 7.16 -23.20 -5.30
C ILE A 143 6.12 -24.28 -5.61
N THR A 144 6.35 -25.06 -6.67
CA THR A 144 5.45 -26.17 -7.04
C THR A 144 5.39 -27.21 -5.94
N GLY A 145 6.52 -27.54 -5.29
CA GLY A 145 6.61 -28.45 -4.16
C GLY A 145 5.82 -27.99 -2.92
N SER A 146 5.55 -26.70 -2.80
CA SER A 146 4.68 -26.14 -1.75
C SER A 146 3.17 -26.25 -2.07
N GLY A 147 2.80 -26.94 -3.14
CA GLY A 147 1.40 -27.19 -3.53
C GLY A 147 0.77 -26.08 -4.37
N ILE A 148 1.51 -25.05 -4.75
CA ILE A 148 1.06 -23.94 -5.58
C ILE A 148 1.03 -24.40 -7.05
N LYS A 149 -0.16 -24.29 -7.68
CA LYS A 149 -0.42 -24.72 -9.06
C LYS A 149 -0.83 -23.56 -9.97
N GLY A 150 -1.27 -22.45 -9.41
CA GLY A 150 -1.69 -21.31 -10.20
C GLY A 150 -1.99 -20.07 -9.36
N VAL A 151 -1.46 -18.95 -9.80
CA VAL A 151 -1.65 -17.63 -9.18
C VAL A 151 -2.33 -16.73 -10.19
N VAL A 152 -3.33 -15.97 -9.76
CA VAL A 152 -4.03 -15.00 -10.62
C VAL A 152 -3.46 -13.63 -10.36
N PHE A 153 -2.94 -13.00 -11.40
CA PHE A 153 -2.58 -11.60 -11.42
C PHE A 153 -3.77 -10.75 -11.86
N ASN A 154 -3.72 -9.47 -11.58
CA ASN A 154 -4.77 -8.52 -11.96
C ASN A 154 -4.14 -7.21 -12.43
N HIS A 155 -4.07 -7.02 -13.75
CA HIS A 155 -3.40 -5.91 -14.40
C HIS A 155 -1.90 -5.83 -14.06
N GLY A 156 -1.26 -6.98 -13.91
CA GLY A 156 0.17 -7.06 -13.64
C GLY A 156 1.02 -6.71 -14.87
N THR A 157 2.33 -6.70 -14.66
CA THR A 157 3.34 -6.48 -15.70
C THR A 157 4.33 -7.65 -15.76
N ALA A 158 5.50 -7.45 -16.36
CA ALA A 158 6.60 -8.41 -16.39
C ALA A 158 7.83 -7.83 -15.70
N LEU A 159 8.81 -8.71 -15.43
CA LEU A 159 10.16 -8.34 -15.02
C LEU A 159 11.11 -8.50 -16.20
N ARG A 160 11.89 -7.47 -16.51
CA ARG A 160 12.99 -7.50 -17.47
C ARG A 160 14.33 -7.68 -16.78
N ASP A 161 15.32 -8.11 -17.53
CA ASP A 161 16.73 -8.22 -17.11
C ASP A 161 16.93 -9.13 -15.88
N VAL A 162 16.12 -10.19 -15.79
CA VAL A 162 16.21 -11.21 -14.74
C VAL A 162 17.01 -12.39 -15.23
N ALA A 163 18.11 -12.73 -14.53
CA ALA A 163 18.84 -13.96 -14.81
C ALA A 163 17.96 -15.18 -14.46
N GLN A 164 18.05 -16.24 -15.28
CA GLN A 164 17.29 -17.47 -15.10
C GLN A 164 17.40 -18.07 -13.68
N SER A 165 18.57 -17.97 -13.08
CA SER A 165 18.85 -18.45 -11.73
C SER A 165 18.13 -17.67 -10.63
N GLN A 166 17.61 -16.48 -10.93
CA GLN A 166 16.89 -15.62 -10.00
C GLN A 166 15.38 -15.69 -10.21
N ALA A 167 14.93 -16.18 -11.37
CA ALA A 167 13.52 -16.25 -11.70
C ALA A 167 12.79 -17.30 -10.86
N LEU A 168 11.60 -16.95 -10.35
CA LEU A 168 10.76 -17.81 -9.53
C LEU A 168 9.50 -18.28 -10.25
N ALA A 169 8.94 -17.44 -11.12
CA ALA A 169 7.68 -17.71 -11.83
C ALA A 169 7.68 -17.04 -13.20
N TRP A 170 6.95 -17.65 -14.14
CA TRP A 170 6.84 -17.21 -15.52
C TRP A 170 5.38 -17.16 -15.95
N SER A 171 5.07 -16.19 -16.82
CA SER A 171 3.81 -16.16 -17.56
C SER A 171 3.76 -17.29 -18.60
N SER A 172 2.60 -17.51 -19.21
CA SER A 172 2.49 -18.49 -20.30
C SER A 172 3.18 -17.99 -21.58
N ASN A 173 3.46 -18.91 -22.50
CA ASN A 173 3.96 -18.59 -23.84
C ASN A 173 2.89 -17.93 -24.74
N MET A 174 1.63 -17.84 -24.29
CA MET A 174 0.54 -17.18 -24.99
C MET A 174 0.30 -15.75 -24.49
N SER A 175 0.97 -15.37 -23.41
CA SER A 175 0.93 -14.00 -22.88
C SER A 175 1.71 -13.04 -23.78
N PHE A 176 1.40 -11.76 -23.68
CA PHE A 176 2.08 -10.69 -24.39
C PHE A 176 2.09 -9.40 -23.55
N LEU A 177 3.00 -8.49 -23.89
CA LEU A 177 3.03 -7.15 -23.31
C LEU A 177 2.32 -6.17 -24.25
N ASP A 178 1.16 -5.69 -23.83
CA ASP A 178 0.30 -4.78 -24.59
C ASP A 178 0.85 -3.34 -24.52
N THR A 179 1.76 -3.02 -25.43
CA THR A 179 2.47 -1.74 -25.42
C THR A 179 1.61 -0.57 -25.88
N ASN A 180 0.63 -0.82 -26.74
CA ASN A 180 -0.28 0.21 -27.26
C ASN A 180 -1.64 0.25 -26.54
N GLN A 181 -1.86 -0.66 -25.59
CA GLN A 181 -3.04 -0.78 -24.73
C GLN A 181 -4.34 -0.97 -25.51
N ASN A 182 -4.29 -1.72 -26.63
CA ASN A 182 -5.46 -2.01 -27.43
C ASN A 182 -6.16 -3.34 -27.06
N GLY A 183 -5.56 -4.13 -26.15
CA GLY A 183 -6.06 -5.41 -25.67
C GLY A 183 -5.85 -6.58 -26.63
N ASN A 184 -5.17 -6.39 -27.75
CA ASN A 184 -4.88 -7.41 -28.74
C ASN A 184 -3.40 -7.52 -28.98
N TRP A 185 -2.92 -8.72 -29.24
CA TRP A 185 -1.52 -8.89 -29.62
C TRP A 185 -1.25 -8.35 -31.02
N ASP A 186 -0.25 -7.51 -31.15
CA ASP A 186 0.28 -6.98 -32.40
C ASP A 186 1.66 -7.56 -32.72
N GLN A 187 2.05 -7.51 -34.02
CA GLN A 187 3.26 -8.19 -34.49
C GLN A 187 4.58 -7.61 -33.92
N ASP A 188 4.55 -6.35 -33.49
CA ASP A 188 5.67 -5.65 -32.88
C ASP A 188 5.73 -5.83 -31.35
N GLU A 189 4.76 -6.49 -30.75
CA GLU A 189 4.71 -6.76 -29.33
C GLU A 189 5.39 -8.07 -28.94
N SER A 190 6.05 -8.04 -27.78
CA SER A 190 6.76 -9.20 -27.26
C SER A 190 5.79 -10.26 -26.76
N LYS A 191 6.07 -11.53 -27.05
CA LYS A 191 5.37 -12.72 -26.53
C LYS A 191 6.12 -13.36 -25.38
N GLY A 192 5.36 -13.92 -24.45
CA GLY A 192 5.87 -14.72 -23.34
C GLY A 192 6.62 -16.00 -23.76
N PRO A 193 7.16 -16.73 -22.80
CA PRO A 193 6.99 -16.51 -21.36
C PRO A 193 7.87 -15.36 -20.82
N PHE A 194 7.31 -14.56 -19.93
CA PHE A 194 8.01 -13.50 -19.23
C PHE A 194 8.21 -13.89 -17.77
N VAL A 195 9.34 -13.48 -17.17
CA VAL A 195 9.52 -13.58 -15.72
C VAL A 195 8.54 -12.64 -15.04
N VAL A 196 7.81 -13.14 -14.03
CA VAL A 196 6.82 -12.37 -13.26
C VAL A 196 7.09 -12.37 -11.77
N ALA A 197 8.00 -13.22 -11.30
CA ALA A 197 8.54 -13.18 -9.94
C ALA A 197 10.00 -13.57 -9.95
N ALA A 198 10.80 -12.95 -9.07
CA ALA A 198 12.24 -13.19 -8.95
C ALA A 198 12.72 -13.01 -7.51
N SER A 199 13.86 -13.60 -7.15
CA SER A 199 14.46 -13.49 -5.82
C SER A 199 15.95 -13.21 -5.92
N TYR A 200 16.43 -12.28 -5.09
CA TYR A 200 17.82 -11.86 -5.02
C TYR A 200 18.32 -11.89 -3.58
N ASN A 201 19.53 -12.40 -3.37
CA ASN A 201 20.22 -12.22 -2.10
C ASN A 201 20.90 -10.85 -2.07
N LEU A 202 20.73 -10.10 -0.98
CA LEU A 202 21.36 -8.80 -0.77
C LEU A 202 21.91 -8.73 0.65
N GLY A 203 23.23 -8.83 0.81
CA GLY A 203 23.85 -8.95 2.12
C GLY A 203 23.42 -10.24 2.84
N LYS A 204 22.80 -10.11 4.01
CA LYS A 204 22.30 -11.26 4.81
C LYS A 204 20.82 -11.56 4.55
N GLY A 205 20.12 -10.69 3.86
CA GLY A 205 18.68 -10.79 3.59
C GLY A 205 18.36 -11.08 2.14
N THR A 206 17.08 -10.99 1.81
CA THR A 206 16.56 -11.28 0.48
C THR A 206 15.62 -10.21 -0.02
N LEU A 207 15.59 -10.05 -1.33
CA LEU A 207 14.65 -9.21 -2.07
C LEU A 207 13.86 -10.10 -3.02
N ASP A 208 12.56 -10.25 -2.76
CA ASP A 208 11.64 -10.89 -3.69
C ASP A 208 10.88 -9.82 -4.48
N LEU A 209 10.80 -10.02 -5.79
CA LEU A 209 10.07 -9.16 -6.73
C LEU A 209 8.86 -9.91 -7.26
N VAL A 210 7.72 -9.25 -7.31
CA VAL A 210 6.48 -9.75 -7.93
C VAL A 210 5.90 -8.64 -8.80
N SER A 211 5.69 -8.91 -10.07
CA SER A 211 5.24 -7.91 -11.05
C SER A 211 3.72 -7.66 -11.04
N ASP A 212 3.10 -7.90 -9.91
CA ASP A 212 1.70 -7.58 -9.61
C ASP A 212 1.51 -7.42 -8.10
N SER A 213 0.88 -6.34 -7.70
CA SER A 213 0.55 -6.05 -6.30
C SER A 213 -0.77 -6.65 -5.83
N SER A 214 -1.61 -7.11 -6.75
CA SER A 214 -2.96 -7.54 -6.46
C SER A 214 -3.12 -8.87 -5.69
N PRO A 215 -2.16 -9.81 -5.63
CA PRO A 215 -2.33 -11.05 -4.87
C PRO A 215 -2.68 -10.86 -3.39
N ILE A 216 -2.38 -9.69 -2.81
CA ILE A 216 -2.70 -9.36 -1.40
C ILE A 216 -4.03 -8.63 -1.21
N ILE A 217 -4.69 -8.11 -2.27
CA ILE A 217 -5.94 -7.36 -2.11
C ILE A 217 -7.15 -8.28 -1.87
N ASN A 218 -8.15 -7.77 -1.16
CA ASN A 218 -9.33 -8.53 -0.71
C ASN A 218 -10.08 -9.26 -1.84
N ALA A 219 -10.11 -8.69 -3.05
CA ALA A 219 -10.82 -9.29 -4.19
C ALA A 219 -10.06 -10.43 -4.86
N VAL A 220 -8.73 -10.44 -4.77
CA VAL A 220 -7.85 -11.34 -5.53
C VAL A 220 -7.17 -12.37 -4.63
N ALA A 221 -6.90 -12.05 -3.37
CA ALA A 221 -6.19 -12.91 -2.43
C ALA A 221 -6.80 -14.33 -2.27
N GLY A 222 -8.10 -14.48 -2.51
CA GLY A 222 -8.79 -15.78 -2.44
C GLY A 222 -8.87 -16.53 -3.78
N ASN A 223 -8.33 -15.98 -4.87
CA ASN A 223 -8.38 -16.61 -6.17
C ASN A 223 -7.25 -17.65 -6.30
N ASN A 224 -7.57 -18.82 -6.84
CA ASN A 224 -6.60 -19.90 -7.03
C ASN A 224 -5.72 -20.08 -5.79
N ASP A 225 -4.39 -20.13 -5.96
CA ASP A 225 -3.39 -20.32 -4.91
C ASP A 225 -2.71 -18.99 -4.48
N ASN A 226 -3.32 -17.83 -4.75
CA ASN A 226 -2.74 -16.53 -4.41
C ASN A 226 -2.33 -16.44 -2.94
N LYS A 227 -3.20 -16.89 -2.05
CA LYS A 227 -2.92 -16.95 -0.62
C LYS A 227 -1.71 -17.84 -0.29
N LEU A 228 -1.64 -19.02 -0.90
CA LEU A 228 -0.51 -19.95 -0.71
C LEU A 228 0.80 -19.34 -1.25
N PHE A 229 0.73 -18.65 -2.39
CA PHE A 229 1.88 -17.99 -2.98
C PHE A 229 2.41 -16.86 -2.09
N VAL A 230 1.53 -15.99 -1.59
CA VAL A 230 1.93 -14.93 -0.65
C VAL A 230 2.50 -15.51 0.64
N ASN A 231 1.87 -16.57 1.17
CA ASN A 231 2.38 -17.28 2.34
C ASN A 231 3.77 -17.90 2.08
N TYR A 232 3.99 -18.47 0.90
CA TYR A 232 5.30 -18.97 0.49
C TYR A 232 6.35 -17.86 0.47
N LEU A 233 6.06 -16.73 -0.17
CA LEU A 233 6.98 -15.60 -0.22
C LEU A 233 7.35 -15.09 1.18
N ILE A 234 6.37 -14.98 2.08
CA ILE A 234 6.59 -14.50 3.45
C ILE A 234 7.48 -15.49 4.24
N ASN A 235 7.27 -16.80 4.08
CA ASN A 235 7.89 -17.82 4.93
C ASN A 235 9.07 -18.56 4.26
N SER A 236 9.48 -18.22 3.03
CA SER A 236 10.51 -18.97 2.29
C SER A 236 11.89 -18.94 2.96
N ASN A 237 12.17 -17.98 3.83
CA ASN A 237 13.40 -17.90 4.63
C ASN A 237 13.22 -18.36 6.09
N GLY A 238 12.07 -18.92 6.43
CA GLY A 238 11.65 -19.26 7.80
C GLY A 238 10.46 -18.42 8.25
N THR A 239 9.95 -18.71 9.44
CA THR A 239 8.84 -17.93 10.02
C THR A 239 9.32 -16.53 10.39
N PRO A 240 8.71 -15.46 9.86
CA PRO A 240 9.13 -14.09 10.17
C PRO A 240 8.83 -13.72 11.63
N ASP A 241 9.68 -12.87 12.21
CA ASP A 241 9.42 -12.26 13.51
C ASP A 241 8.24 -11.28 13.42
N LYS A 242 8.20 -10.49 12.35
CA LYS A 242 7.12 -9.55 12.02
C LYS A 242 6.89 -9.49 10.52
N VAL A 243 5.63 -9.25 10.14
CA VAL A 243 5.25 -8.86 8.77
C VAL A 243 4.90 -7.39 8.79
N LEU A 244 5.71 -6.60 8.11
CA LEU A 244 5.60 -5.15 8.00
C LEU A 244 5.01 -4.78 6.62
N PHE A 245 4.21 -3.73 6.55
CA PHE A 245 3.68 -3.21 5.30
C PHE A 245 3.99 -1.72 5.16
N ASP A 246 4.66 -1.34 4.09
CA ASP A 246 4.94 0.07 3.79
C ASP A 246 3.66 0.79 3.40
N ARG A 247 3.15 1.59 4.34
CA ARG A 247 1.98 2.43 4.12
C ARG A 247 2.35 3.84 3.64
N SER A 248 3.61 4.21 3.69
CA SER A 248 4.05 5.57 3.35
C SER A 248 3.99 5.84 1.85
N HIS A 249 4.19 4.81 1.02
CA HIS A 249 4.25 4.92 -0.45
C HIS A 249 2.98 4.46 -1.18
N VAL A 250 1.90 4.11 -0.46
CA VAL A 250 0.61 3.86 -1.11
C VAL A 250 -0.14 5.19 -1.34
N THR A 251 -0.96 5.25 -2.39
CA THR A 251 -1.77 6.44 -2.68
C THR A 251 -2.63 6.85 -1.49
N LYS A 252 -2.79 8.16 -1.24
CA LYS A 252 -3.62 8.67 -0.16
C LYS A 252 -4.92 9.22 -0.74
N SER A 253 -6.07 8.67 -0.35
CA SER A 253 -7.35 9.23 -0.74
C SER A 253 -7.61 10.54 0.02
N PRO A 254 -8.33 11.52 -0.56
CA PRO A 254 -8.71 12.75 0.15
C PRO A 254 -9.48 12.47 1.45
N LEU A 255 -10.31 11.42 1.47
CA LEU A 255 -11.04 10.99 2.66
C LEU A 255 -10.07 10.55 3.77
N ASP A 256 -9.10 9.69 3.45
CA ASP A 256 -8.14 9.19 4.44
C ASP A 256 -7.18 10.28 4.91
N ALA A 257 -6.78 11.21 4.02
CA ALA A 257 -6.05 12.41 4.40
C ALA A 257 -6.84 13.26 5.41
N SER A 258 -8.15 13.46 5.18
CA SER A 258 -9.03 14.18 6.10
C SER A 258 -9.18 13.47 7.45
N LYS A 259 -9.24 12.12 7.47
CA LYS A 259 -9.24 11.33 8.72
C LYS A 259 -7.95 11.51 9.52
N ILE A 260 -6.80 11.51 8.85
CA ILE A 260 -5.50 11.74 9.51
C ILE A 260 -5.49 13.14 10.14
N GLN A 261 -5.98 14.16 9.44
CA GLN A 261 -6.08 15.52 9.98
C GLN A 261 -7.01 15.57 11.22
N LEU A 262 -8.17 14.92 11.16
CA LEU A 262 -9.08 14.83 12.30
C LEU A 262 -8.46 14.08 13.49
N ALA A 263 -7.75 12.99 13.23
CA ALA A 263 -7.04 12.25 14.27
C ALA A 263 -5.93 13.08 14.93
N ASN A 264 -5.18 13.85 14.14
CA ASN A 264 -4.17 14.77 14.65
C ASN A 264 -4.81 15.90 15.47
N ALA A 265 -5.91 16.50 15.00
CA ALA A 265 -6.66 17.49 15.76
C ALA A 265 -7.15 16.91 17.10
N ARG A 266 -7.70 15.69 17.10
CA ARG A 266 -8.10 14.98 18.32
C ARG A 266 -6.90 14.80 19.27
N ARG A 267 -5.73 14.41 18.78
CA ARG A 267 -4.50 14.23 19.60
C ARG A 267 -4.10 15.54 20.27
N VAL A 268 -4.12 16.65 19.52
CA VAL A 268 -3.83 17.99 20.04
C VAL A 268 -4.83 18.40 21.12
N LEU A 269 -6.13 18.20 20.86
CA LEU A 269 -7.20 18.53 21.81
C LEU A 269 -7.23 17.59 23.04
N SER A 270 -6.69 16.38 22.94
CA SER A 270 -6.59 15.43 24.06
C SER A 270 -5.44 15.78 25.02
N ASN A 271 -4.53 16.66 24.63
CA ASN A 271 -3.48 17.13 25.51
C ASN A 271 -4.06 18.13 26.51
N PRO A 272 -3.97 17.89 27.84
CA PRO A 272 -4.60 18.73 28.86
C PRO A 272 -4.07 20.18 28.83
N TYR A 273 -2.82 20.40 28.51
CA TYR A 273 -2.25 21.74 28.42
C TYR A 273 -2.81 22.54 27.24
N THR A 274 -2.97 21.87 26.08
CA THR A 274 -3.56 22.47 24.88
C THR A 274 -5.03 22.79 25.12
N LEU A 275 -5.76 21.88 25.77
CA LEU A 275 -7.17 22.08 26.10
C LEU A 275 -7.36 23.28 27.04
N VAL A 276 -6.55 23.38 28.10
CA VAL A 276 -6.57 24.53 29.02
C VAL A 276 -6.25 25.83 28.28
N GLY A 277 -5.24 25.83 27.41
CA GLY A 277 -4.89 26.99 26.59
C GLY A 277 -6.04 27.47 25.69
N ILE A 278 -6.71 26.54 25.02
CA ILE A 278 -7.87 26.85 24.16
C ILE A 278 -9.04 27.41 25.00
N ILE A 279 -9.38 26.77 26.13
CA ILE A 279 -10.44 27.23 27.02
C ILE A 279 -10.15 28.64 27.52
N THR A 280 -8.93 28.91 27.95
CA THR A 280 -8.48 30.22 28.41
C THR A 280 -8.63 31.28 27.29
N LEU A 281 -8.19 30.96 26.08
CA LEU A 281 -8.31 31.86 24.92
C LEU A 281 -9.78 32.18 24.61
N VAL A 282 -10.64 31.16 24.59
CA VAL A 282 -12.09 31.33 24.36
C VAL A 282 -12.70 32.21 25.45
N PHE A 283 -12.34 31.99 26.72
CA PHE A 283 -12.80 32.80 27.84
C PHE A 283 -12.39 34.27 27.70
N VAL A 284 -11.12 34.53 27.34
CA VAL A 284 -10.61 35.90 27.09
C VAL A 284 -11.37 36.58 25.96
N ILE A 285 -11.64 35.88 24.85
CA ILE A 285 -12.39 36.40 23.71
C ILE A 285 -13.83 36.75 24.12
N ILE A 286 -14.50 35.86 24.84
CA ILE A 286 -15.86 36.10 25.32
C ILE A 286 -15.90 37.28 26.26
N THR A 287 -14.99 37.36 27.24
CA THR A 287 -14.88 38.46 28.20
C THR A 287 -14.65 39.79 27.50
N TRP A 288 -13.70 39.81 26.52
CA TRP A 288 -13.43 41.00 25.70
C TRP A 288 -14.66 41.43 24.87
N TYR A 289 -15.38 40.48 24.27
CA TYR A 289 -16.58 40.76 23.49
C TYR A 289 -17.71 41.33 24.37
N VAL A 290 -17.93 40.77 25.57
CA VAL A 290 -18.93 41.22 26.53
C VAL A 290 -18.56 42.61 27.04
N TYR A 291 -17.29 42.86 27.37
CA TYR A 291 -16.79 44.17 27.77
C TYR A 291 -16.97 45.22 26.67
N ARG A 292 -16.61 44.90 25.43
CA ARG A 292 -16.76 45.82 24.27
C ARG A 292 -18.23 46.18 23.97
N ARG A 293 -19.15 45.31 24.28
CA ARG A 293 -20.60 45.57 24.13
C ARG A 293 -21.27 46.28 25.31
N GLY A 294 -20.51 46.62 26.33
CA GLY A 294 -21.03 47.29 27.52
C GLY A 294 -22.00 46.46 28.35
N LEU A 295 -22.01 45.13 28.18
CA LEU A 295 -22.91 44.22 28.86
C LEU A 295 -22.51 43.94 30.33
N LEU A 296 -21.31 44.38 30.73
CA LEU A 296 -20.80 44.23 32.12
C LEU A 296 -20.78 45.53 32.92
N ILE A 297 -21.12 46.70 32.31
CA ILE A 297 -21.12 48.00 32.97
C ILE A 297 -22.52 48.65 32.76
N GLY A 298 -23.54 47.99 33.22
CA GLY A 298 -24.91 48.48 33.21
C GLY A 298 -25.56 48.24 34.57
N GLY A 299 -25.02 48.89 35.59
CA GLY A 299 -25.53 48.86 36.96
C GLY A 299 -25.24 50.19 37.62
N SER A 300 -26.04 51.21 37.29
CA SER A 300 -26.33 52.34 38.18
C SER A 300 -27.59 53.05 37.67
#